data_f5b4c01a987f5f4be3c1890ebbd3065a
#
_entry.id   f5b4c01a987f5f4be3c1890ebbd3065a
#
_cell.length_a   1.000
_cell.length_b   1.000
_cell.length_c   1.000
_cell.angle_alpha   90.00
_cell.angle_beta   90.00
_cell.angle_gamma   90.00
#
_symmetry.space_group_name_H-M   'P 1'
#
loop_
_entity.id
_entity.type
_entity.pdbx_description
1 polymer ?
#
loop_
_entity_poly.entity_id
_entity_poly.type
_entity_poly.pdbx_seq_one_letter_code
_entity_poly.pdbx_strand_id
1 'polypeptide(L)'
;HVESPEGVKVALRNGVDSIEHGAKPDAEMIDLFRQHGAFLCTTISSTLPYVLFDRSVTHASEIEQYNGNVVFEGIIACAKAALEHGIPVVLGNDVGCPWITQYDFWRELFYFHKYVGASNAFALHTAAGRAAELAGLGAVTGTVAAGKCADLIVTKGNPLDDLRALRN
;
A
#
# COMPACT_ATOMS: atom_id res chain seq x y z
N HIS A 1 9.49 0.67 -7.70
CA HIS A 1 8.73 -0.57 -7.79
C HIS A 1 9.68 -1.76 -7.71
N VAL A 2 9.54 -2.61 -6.69
CA VAL A 2 10.44 -3.74 -6.48
C VAL A 2 9.76 -4.83 -5.63
N GLU A 3 9.90 -6.09 -6.07
CA GLU A 3 9.18 -7.24 -5.52
C GLU A 3 10.11 -8.37 -5.04
N SER A 4 11.42 -8.15 -5.06
CA SER A 4 12.40 -9.11 -4.58
C SER A 4 13.17 -8.59 -3.37
N PRO A 5 13.52 -9.45 -2.38
CA PRO A 5 14.24 -9.03 -1.18
C PRO A 5 15.56 -8.31 -1.49
N GLU A 6 16.35 -8.84 -2.41
CA GLU A 6 17.61 -8.21 -2.81
C GLU A 6 17.40 -6.87 -3.52
N GLY A 7 16.39 -6.78 -4.39
CA GLY A 7 16.03 -5.52 -5.06
C GLY A 7 15.65 -4.43 -4.08
N VAL A 8 14.84 -4.74 -3.07
CA VAL A 8 14.47 -3.79 -2.00
C VAL A 8 15.72 -3.30 -1.26
N LYS A 9 16.61 -4.22 -0.85
CA LYS A 9 17.85 -3.85 -0.15
C LYS A 9 18.75 -2.98 -1.01
N VAL A 10 18.90 -3.30 -2.28
CA VAL A 10 19.70 -2.48 -3.22
C VAL A 10 19.08 -1.08 -3.37
N ALA A 11 17.78 -0.97 -3.55
CA ALA A 11 17.10 0.32 -3.67
C ALA A 11 17.29 1.16 -2.41
N LEU A 12 17.06 0.59 -1.22
CA LEU A 12 17.23 1.28 0.06
C LEU A 12 18.67 1.77 0.27
N ARG A 13 19.69 0.94 -0.02
CA ARG A 13 21.10 1.33 0.08
C ARG A 13 21.46 2.50 -0.86
N ASN A 14 20.71 2.70 -1.93
CA ASN A 14 20.90 3.79 -2.87
C ASN A 14 20.02 5.02 -2.55
N GLY A 15 19.32 5.03 -1.42
CA GLY A 15 18.68 6.22 -0.87
C GLY A 15 17.36 6.60 -1.56
N VAL A 16 16.55 5.63 -1.95
CA VAL A 16 15.19 5.89 -2.44
C VAL A 16 14.30 6.40 -1.29
N ASP A 17 13.35 7.27 -1.62
CA ASP A 17 12.40 7.81 -0.66
C ASP A 17 11.27 6.83 -0.33
N SER A 18 10.94 5.93 -1.26
CA SER A 18 9.90 4.92 -1.09
C SER A 18 10.23 3.61 -1.80
N ILE A 19 9.63 2.55 -1.30
CA ILE A 19 9.55 1.23 -1.94
C ILE A 19 8.07 0.94 -2.17
N GLU A 20 7.70 0.78 -3.43
CA GLU A 20 6.38 0.28 -3.83
C GLU A 20 6.42 -1.25 -3.88
N HIS A 21 5.33 -1.92 -3.49
CA HIS A 21 5.16 -3.35 -3.27
C HIS A 21 5.92 -3.86 -2.04
N GLY A 22 7.23 -3.91 -2.12
CA GLY A 22 8.07 -4.57 -1.13
C GLY A 22 8.12 -6.09 -1.35
N ALA A 23 8.83 -6.77 -0.48
CA ALA A 23 9.03 -8.22 -0.56
C ALA A 23 9.06 -8.83 0.84
N LYS A 24 9.08 -10.16 0.94
CA LYS A 24 9.22 -10.84 2.24
C LYS A 24 10.48 -10.32 2.95
N PRO A 25 10.32 -9.66 4.12
CA PRO A 25 11.43 -8.97 4.76
C PRO A 25 12.32 -9.92 5.56
N ASP A 26 13.58 -9.54 5.66
CA ASP A 26 14.53 -10.04 6.65
C ASP A 26 14.99 -8.90 7.58
N ALA A 27 15.79 -9.20 8.58
CA ALA A 27 16.26 -8.23 9.56
C ALA A 27 17.05 -7.09 8.89
N GLU A 28 17.86 -7.38 7.90
CA GLU A 28 18.65 -6.38 7.18
C GLU A 28 17.76 -5.40 6.42
N MET A 29 16.72 -5.89 5.76
CA MET A 29 15.76 -5.03 5.04
C MET A 29 15.07 -4.06 6.01
N ILE A 30 14.64 -4.54 7.18
CA ILE A 30 14.01 -3.71 8.22
C ILE A 30 14.98 -2.63 8.71
N ASP A 31 16.23 -3.00 8.97
CA ASP A 31 17.25 -2.05 9.41
C ASP A 31 17.54 -0.98 8.35
N LEU A 32 17.59 -1.37 7.08
CA LEU A 32 17.76 -0.44 5.95
C LEU A 32 16.59 0.56 5.83
N PHE A 33 15.34 0.10 5.91
CA PHE A 33 14.19 1.00 5.94
C PHE A 33 14.30 2.04 7.06
N ARG A 34 14.63 1.60 8.26
CA ARG A 34 14.76 2.48 9.44
C ARG A 34 15.94 3.44 9.31
N GLN A 35 17.08 2.95 8.80
CA GLN A 35 18.30 3.76 8.62
C GLN A 35 18.07 4.89 7.61
N HIS A 36 17.38 4.62 6.53
CA HIS A 36 17.13 5.59 5.46
C HIS A 36 15.83 6.39 5.64
N GLY A 37 14.95 5.99 6.56
CA GLY A 37 13.66 6.64 6.75
C GLY A 37 12.72 6.51 5.55
N ALA A 38 12.96 5.51 4.71
CA ALA A 38 12.16 5.29 3.50
C ALA A 38 10.74 4.82 3.85
N PHE A 39 9.78 5.19 3.02
CA PHE A 39 8.40 4.75 3.12
C PHE A 39 8.19 3.41 2.42
N LEU A 40 7.28 2.60 2.95
CA LEU A 40 6.70 1.48 2.22
C LEU A 40 5.35 1.91 1.65
N CYS A 41 5.16 1.80 0.35
CA CYS A 41 3.87 1.98 -0.31
C CYS A 41 3.30 0.61 -0.62
N THR A 42 2.27 0.17 0.11
CA THR A 42 1.59 -1.09 -0.20
C THR A 42 0.76 -0.94 -1.46
N THR A 43 0.67 -2.01 -2.23
CA THR A 43 -0.08 -2.09 -3.47
C THR A 43 -0.77 -3.45 -3.56
N ILE A 44 -1.49 -3.80 -2.49
CA ILE A 44 -2.12 -5.12 -2.32
C ILE A 44 -3.06 -5.43 -3.50
N SER A 45 -3.72 -4.39 -4.02
CA SER A 45 -4.65 -4.51 -5.14
C SER A 45 -4.01 -5.10 -6.39
N SER A 46 -2.75 -4.78 -6.70
CA SER A 46 -2.09 -5.15 -7.96
C SER A 46 -1.95 -6.66 -8.16
N THR A 47 -1.75 -7.39 -7.09
CA THR A 47 -1.54 -8.85 -7.13
C THR A 47 -2.79 -9.67 -6.77
N LEU A 48 -3.76 -9.02 -6.15
CA LEU A 48 -4.94 -9.69 -5.62
C LEU A 48 -5.78 -10.45 -6.67
N PRO A 49 -5.92 -10.00 -7.94
CA PRO A 49 -6.60 -10.77 -8.96
C PRO A 49 -5.99 -12.16 -9.20
N TYR A 50 -4.67 -12.29 -9.12
CA TYR A 50 -3.98 -13.57 -9.26
C TYR A 50 -4.22 -14.52 -8.09
N VAL A 51 -4.55 -13.98 -6.92
CA VAL A 51 -4.87 -14.75 -5.71
C VAL A 51 -6.33 -15.19 -5.68
N LEU A 52 -7.25 -14.32 -6.12
CA LEU A 52 -8.69 -14.51 -5.95
C LEU A 52 -9.39 -15.15 -7.14
N PHE A 53 -8.87 -14.96 -8.36
CA PHE A 53 -9.54 -15.43 -9.55
C PHE A 53 -8.86 -16.65 -10.16
N ASP A 54 -9.69 -17.52 -10.72
CA ASP A 54 -9.22 -18.65 -11.53
C ASP A 54 -8.55 -18.14 -12.83
N ARG A 55 -7.63 -18.92 -13.36
CA ARG A 55 -6.90 -18.60 -14.58
C ARG A 55 -7.80 -18.47 -15.82
N SER A 56 -8.96 -19.11 -15.82
CA SER A 56 -9.97 -18.89 -16.87
C SER A 56 -10.52 -17.45 -16.90
N VAL A 57 -10.43 -16.73 -15.77
CA VAL A 57 -10.84 -15.33 -15.64
C VAL A 57 -9.67 -14.38 -15.89
N THR A 58 -8.52 -14.66 -15.28
CA THR A 58 -7.35 -13.78 -15.39
C THR A 58 -6.59 -13.95 -16.70
N HIS A 59 -6.75 -15.10 -17.36
CA HIS A 59 -5.94 -15.53 -18.51
C HIS A 59 -4.43 -15.60 -18.22
N ALA A 60 -4.05 -15.64 -16.95
CA ALA A 60 -2.67 -15.75 -16.52
C ALA A 60 -2.10 -17.15 -16.83
N SER A 61 -0.84 -17.21 -17.20
CA SER A 61 -0.07 -18.45 -17.25
C SER A 61 0.14 -19.01 -15.83
N GLU A 62 0.59 -20.26 -15.73
CA GLU A 62 0.92 -20.85 -14.41
C GLU A 62 1.97 -20.08 -13.66
N ILE A 63 2.99 -19.60 -14.37
CA ILE A 63 4.09 -18.86 -13.77
C ILE A 63 3.66 -17.47 -13.30
N GLU A 64 2.79 -16.79 -14.04
CA GLU A 64 2.22 -15.51 -13.63
C GLU A 64 1.34 -15.65 -12.39
N GLN A 65 0.50 -16.70 -12.35
CA GLN A 65 -0.31 -17.01 -11.17
C GLN A 65 0.58 -17.32 -9.94
N TYR A 66 1.62 -18.14 -10.14
CA TYR A 66 2.57 -18.45 -9.08
C TYR A 66 3.30 -17.20 -8.57
N ASN A 67 3.84 -16.39 -9.48
CA ASN A 67 4.54 -15.16 -9.13
C ASN A 67 3.60 -14.16 -8.44
N GLY A 68 2.37 -14.01 -8.93
CA GLY A 68 1.36 -13.15 -8.30
C GLY A 68 1.09 -13.54 -6.84
N ASN A 69 1.03 -14.84 -6.52
CA ASN A 69 0.89 -15.31 -5.14
C ASN A 69 2.14 -14.99 -4.28
N VAL A 70 3.34 -15.23 -4.82
CA VAL A 70 4.60 -14.93 -4.11
C VAL A 70 4.72 -13.45 -3.79
N VAL A 71 4.41 -12.59 -4.75
CA VAL A 71 4.44 -11.12 -4.58
C VAL A 71 3.38 -10.68 -3.58
N PHE A 72 2.14 -11.21 -3.67
CA PHE A 72 1.09 -10.92 -2.69
C PHE A 72 1.52 -11.24 -1.25
N GLU A 73 2.05 -12.45 -1.02
CA GLU A 73 2.56 -12.83 0.29
C GLU A 73 3.69 -11.93 0.76
N GLY A 74 4.58 -11.53 -0.15
CA GLY A 74 5.69 -10.61 0.11
C GLY A 74 5.20 -9.23 0.54
N ILE A 75 4.24 -8.65 -0.18
CA ILE A 75 3.61 -7.36 0.15
C ILE A 75 3.00 -7.40 1.55
N ILE A 76 2.19 -8.41 1.84
CA ILE A 76 1.53 -8.55 3.14
C ILE A 76 2.55 -8.73 4.28
N ALA A 77 3.56 -9.55 4.08
CA ALA A 77 4.61 -9.76 5.08
C ALA A 77 5.41 -8.48 5.33
N CYS A 78 5.78 -7.76 4.26
CA CYS A 78 6.50 -6.49 4.35
C CYS A 78 5.66 -5.43 5.09
N ALA A 79 4.38 -5.30 4.75
CA ALA A 79 3.49 -4.35 5.40
C ALA A 79 3.31 -4.63 6.89
N LYS A 80 3.13 -5.89 7.30
CA LYS A 80 3.05 -6.29 8.71
C LYS A 80 4.33 -5.95 9.46
N ALA A 81 5.48 -6.32 8.91
CA ALA A 81 6.76 -6.00 9.51
C ALA A 81 7.02 -4.49 9.59
N ALA A 82 6.60 -3.73 8.57
CA ALA A 82 6.70 -2.27 8.60
C ALA A 82 5.92 -1.67 9.78
N LEU A 83 4.69 -2.14 10.03
CA LEU A 83 3.90 -1.70 11.19
C LEU A 83 4.56 -2.09 12.52
N GLU A 84 5.05 -3.31 12.64
CA GLU A 84 5.71 -3.80 13.85
C GLU A 84 6.98 -3.02 14.19
N HIS A 85 7.71 -2.57 13.18
CA HIS A 85 9.00 -1.89 13.35
C HIS A 85 8.92 -0.36 13.19
N GLY A 86 7.72 0.21 13.06
CA GLY A 86 7.51 1.66 12.96
C GLY A 86 8.02 2.29 11.66
N ILE A 87 8.16 1.50 10.59
CA ILE A 87 8.47 1.99 9.26
C ILE A 87 7.24 2.73 8.72
N PRO A 88 7.41 3.94 8.15
CA PRO A 88 6.27 4.68 7.63
C PRO A 88 5.64 3.96 6.43
N VAL A 89 4.31 3.77 6.49
CA VAL A 89 3.54 3.11 5.43
C VAL A 89 2.59 4.11 4.79
N VAL A 90 2.47 4.04 3.47
CA VAL A 90 1.44 4.70 2.66
C VAL A 90 0.72 3.68 1.80
N LEU A 91 -0.41 4.06 1.23
CA LEU A 91 -1.20 3.19 0.36
C LEU A 91 -1.15 3.69 -1.08
N GLY A 92 -0.94 2.77 -2.01
CA GLY A 92 -1.10 2.93 -3.45
C GLY A 92 -1.83 1.72 -4.01
N ASN A 93 -2.39 1.79 -5.21
CA ASN A 93 -3.08 0.65 -5.81
C ASN A 93 -2.47 0.19 -7.14
N ASP A 94 -1.40 0.86 -7.58
CA ASP A 94 -0.71 0.55 -8.83
C ASP A 94 -1.69 0.52 -10.03
N VAL A 95 -2.44 1.61 -10.17
CA VAL A 95 -3.45 1.76 -11.21
C VAL A 95 -2.83 1.61 -12.61
N GLY A 96 -3.50 0.83 -13.47
CA GLY A 96 -2.96 0.42 -14.78
C GLY A 96 -2.61 -1.06 -14.85
N CYS A 97 -2.39 -1.71 -13.72
CA CYS A 97 -2.39 -3.17 -13.65
C CYS A 97 -3.77 -3.74 -14.05
N PRO A 98 -3.82 -4.95 -14.64
CA PRO A 98 -5.09 -5.59 -14.95
C PRO A 98 -6.05 -5.60 -13.74
N TRP A 99 -7.31 -5.23 -13.98
CA TRP A 99 -8.39 -5.17 -12.97
C TRP A 99 -8.29 -4.03 -11.95
N ILE A 100 -7.28 -3.16 -12.03
CA ILE A 100 -7.08 -2.06 -11.10
C ILE A 100 -7.43 -0.73 -11.76
N THR A 101 -8.41 -0.05 -11.22
CA THR A 101 -8.88 1.24 -11.70
C THR A 101 -8.68 2.34 -10.66
N GLN A 102 -8.54 3.59 -11.12
CA GLN A 102 -8.44 4.76 -10.25
C GLN A 102 -9.70 4.99 -9.38
N TYR A 103 -10.84 4.48 -9.81
CA TYR A 103 -12.12 4.62 -9.09
C TYR A 103 -12.24 3.69 -7.87
N ASP A 104 -11.40 2.67 -7.80
CA ASP A 104 -11.47 1.62 -6.80
C ASP A 104 -10.40 1.74 -5.72
N PHE A 105 -9.72 2.87 -5.59
CA PHE A 105 -8.67 3.07 -4.58
C PHE A 105 -9.12 2.77 -3.14
N TRP A 106 -10.40 2.99 -2.82
CA TRP A 106 -10.97 2.62 -1.53
C TRP A 106 -10.75 1.13 -1.17
N ARG A 107 -10.61 0.26 -2.17
CA ARG A 107 -10.35 -1.17 -1.97
C ARG A 107 -8.98 -1.41 -1.37
N GLU A 108 -7.97 -0.60 -1.70
CA GLU A 108 -6.63 -0.72 -1.10
C GLU A 108 -6.69 -0.51 0.41
N LEU A 109 -7.45 0.48 0.89
CA LEU A 109 -7.67 0.70 2.32
C LEU A 109 -8.37 -0.50 2.97
N PHE A 110 -9.39 -1.05 2.29
CA PHE A 110 -10.10 -2.23 2.77
C PHE A 110 -9.19 -3.47 2.80
N TYR A 111 -8.32 -3.66 1.81
CA TYR A 111 -7.38 -4.78 1.78
C TYR A 111 -6.28 -4.62 2.84
N PHE A 112 -5.81 -3.40 3.06
CA PHE A 112 -4.86 -3.11 4.13
C PHE A 112 -5.45 -3.45 5.51
N HIS A 113 -6.71 -3.07 5.77
CA HIS A 113 -7.43 -3.52 6.96
C HIS A 113 -7.55 -5.05 7.02
N LYS A 114 -8.02 -5.68 5.93
CA LYS A 114 -8.35 -7.11 5.89
C LYS A 114 -7.14 -8.03 6.01
N TYR A 115 -6.05 -7.74 5.29
CA TYR A 115 -4.90 -8.66 5.17
C TYR A 115 -3.74 -8.29 6.08
N VAL A 116 -3.56 -7.02 6.38
CA VAL A 116 -2.47 -6.54 7.25
C VAL A 116 -2.93 -6.39 8.69
N GLY A 117 -4.23 -6.14 8.93
CA GLY A 117 -4.79 -5.98 10.26
C GLY A 117 -4.78 -4.53 10.77
N ALA A 118 -4.57 -3.56 9.89
CA ALA A 118 -4.61 -2.15 10.25
C ALA A 118 -6.03 -1.73 10.66
N SER A 119 -6.18 -0.78 11.60
CA SER A 119 -7.48 -0.21 11.91
C SER A 119 -7.97 0.67 10.75
N ASN A 120 -9.30 0.87 10.63
CA ASN A 120 -9.87 1.75 9.62
C ASN A 120 -9.31 3.17 9.72
N ALA A 121 -9.16 3.69 10.95
CA ALA A 121 -8.58 5.01 11.19
C ALA A 121 -7.13 5.10 10.69
N PHE A 122 -6.32 4.05 10.94
CA PHE A 122 -4.95 4.01 10.46
C PHE A 122 -4.88 3.89 8.93
N ALA A 123 -5.73 3.07 8.31
CA ALA A 123 -5.81 2.97 6.84
C ALA A 123 -6.17 4.32 6.19
N LEU A 124 -7.11 5.06 6.77
CA LEU A 124 -7.46 6.41 6.31
C LEU A 124 -6.28 7.39 6.47
N HIS A 125 -5.59 7.33 7.61
CA HIS A 125 -4.41 8.18 7.86
C HIS A 125 -3.28 7.89 6.86
N THR A 126 -2.99 6.62 6.58
CA THR A 126 -1.94 6.22 5.64
C THR A 126 -2.26 6.62 4.20
N ALA A 127 -3.54 6.54 3.81
CA ALA A 127 -3.99 6.91 2.47
C ALA A 127 -4.06 8.43 2.23
N ALA A 128 -4.11 9.26 3.29
CA ALA A 128 -4.26 10.70 3.18
C ALA A 128 -3.04 11.44 3.76
N GLY A 129 -2.94 11.53 5.08
CA GLY A 129 -1.90 12.32 5.76
C GLY A 129 -0.48 11.84 5.45
N ARG A 130 -0.23 10.54 5.61
CA ARG A 130 1.08 9.94 5.30
C ARG A 130 1.42 10.00 3.81
N ALA A 131 0.43 9.77 2.93
CA ALA A 131 0.66 9.89 1.48
C ALA A 131 1.02 11.34 1.09
N ALA A 132 0.38 12.33 1.69
CA ALA A 132 0.75 13.73 1.48
C ALA A 132 2.17 14.06 2.01
N GLU A 133 2.59 13.47 3.13
CA GLU A 133 3.96 13.60 3.64
C GLU A 133 4.98 13.06 2.63
N LEU A 134 4.80 11.84 2.13
CA LEU A 134 5.67 11.23 1.13
C LEU A 134 5.73 12.07 -0.16
N ALA A 135 4.58 12.61 -0.60
CA ALA A 135 4.51 13.46 -1.78
C ALA A 135 5.09 14.87 -1.59
N GLY A 136 5.58 15.21 -0.39
CA GLY A 136 6.06 16.57 -0.06
C GLY A 136 4.93 17.61 0.06
N LEU A 137 3.68 17.17 0.14
CA LEU A 137 2.48 18.02 0.16
C LEU A 137 1.83 18.10 1.56
N GLY A 138 2.46 17.55 2.59
CA GLY A 138 1.89 17.50 3.94
C GLY A 138 1.54 18.85 4.56
N ALA A 139 2.22 19.93 4.16
CA ALA A 139 1.88 21.28 4.57
C ALA A 139 0.64 21.85 3.85
N VAL A 140 0.26 21.27 2.69
CA VAL A 140 -0.76 21.80 1.78
C VAL A 140 -2.07 21.03 1.87
N THR A 141 -1.99 19.70 2.01
CA THR A 141 -3.16 18.80 1.99
C THR A 141 -2.98 17.58 2.90
N GLY A 142 -3.84 16.57 2.78
CA GLY A 142 -3.77 15.28 3.46
C GLY A 142 -4.40 15.26 4.86
N THR A 143 -4.69 16.41 5.44
CA THR A 143 -5.39 16.53 6.75
C THR A 143 -6.35 17.72 6.73
N VAL A 144 -7.45 17.61 7.47
CA VAL A 144 -8.41 18.73 7.66
C VAL A 144 -7.85 19.67 8.71
N ALA A 145 -7.27 20.80 8.25
CA ALA A 145 -6.70 21.81 9.12
C ALA A 145 -6.84 23.21 8.47
N ALA A 146 -6.93 24.24 9.29
CA ALA A 146 -6.97 25.62 8.81
C ALA A 146 -5.71 25.96 7.99
N GLY A 147 -5.90 26.60 6.85
CA GLY A 147 -4.82 26.99 5.93
C GLY A 147 -4.39 25.93 4.92
N LYS A 148 -4.95 24.71 4.97
CA LYS A 148 -4.74 23.69 3.95
C LYS A 148 -5.82 23.73 2.86
N CYS A 149 -5.52 23.11 1.73
CA CYS A 149 -6.49 22.90 0.65
C CYS A 149 -7.68 22.06 1.13
N ALA A 150 -8.87 22.41 0.66
CA ALA A 150 -10.10 21.69 0.97
C ALA A 150 -10.31 20.51 0.02
N ASP A 151 -9.34 19.61 -0.05
CA ASP A 151 -9.43 18.32 -0.75
C ASP A 151 -10.23 17.36 0.14
N LEU A 152 -11.57 17.38 0.00
CA LEU A 152 -12.49 16.72 0.91
C LEU A 152 -13.36 15.69 0.18
N ILE A 153 -13.58 14.57 0.84
CA ILE A 153 -14.54 13.55 0.42
C ILE A 153 -15.69 13.55 1.43
N VAL A 154 -16.94 13.61 0.93
CA VAL A 154 -18.14 13.47 1.74
C VAL A 154 -18.74 12.10 1.49
N THR A 155 -18.95 11.33 2.54
CA THR A 155 -19.50 9.97 2.48
C THR A 155 -20.86 9.89 3.17
N LYS A 156 -21.74 8.97 2.72
CA LYS A 156 -23.03 8.72 3.36
C LYS A 156 -22.90 7.95 4.68
N GLY A 157 -21.88 7.11 4.79
CA GLY A 157 -21.58 6.33 5.99
C GLY A 157 -20.29 6.80 6.65
N ASN A 158 -20.01 6.32 7.84
CA ASN A 158 -18.77 6.62 8.54
C ASN A 158 -17.65 5.65 8.12
N PRO A 159 -16.58 6.09 7.42
CA PRO A 159 -15.51 5.21 7.00
C PRO A 159 -14.65 4.67 8.17
N LEU A 160 -14.77 5.26 9.37
CA LEU A 160 -14.14 4.71 10.58
C LEU A 160 -14.81 3.40 11.02
N ASP A 161 -16.11 3.25 10.73
CA ASP A 161 -16.87 2.02 11.05
C ASP A 161 -16.75 0.99 9.91
N ASP A 162 -16.79 1.47 8.66
CA ASP A 162 -16.73 0.63 7.46
C ASP A 162 -16.09 1.39 6.28
N LEU A 163 -14.91 0.96 5.88
CA LEU A 163 -14.17 1.56 4.75
C LEU A 163 -14.94 1.50 3.42
N ARG A 164 -15.94 0.60 3.28
CA ARG A 164 -16.80 0.55 2.10
C ARG A 164 -17.68 1.81 1.95
N ALA A 165 -17.81 2.61 2.99
CA ALA A 165 -18.45 3.93 2.91
C ALA A 165 -17.74 4.89 1.92
N LEU A 166 -16.46 4.63 1.59
CA LEU A 166 -15.69 5.38 0.58
C LEU A 166 -16.07 5.03 -0.86
N ARG A 167 -16.90 4.01 -1.06
CA ARG A 167 -17.26 3.51 -2.41
C ARG A 167 -18.18 4.45 -3.18
N ASN A 168 -18.91 5.37 -2.52
CA ASN A 168 -20.02 6.20 -3.09
C ASN A 168 -21.25 5.44 -3.50
#